data_f8d263ff5b3dd90a14498dc4fcbf3322
#
_entry.id   f8d263ff5b3dd90a14498dc4fcbf3322
#
_cell.length_a   1.000
_cell.length_b   1.000
_cell.length_c   1.000
_cell.angle_alpha   90.00
_cell.angle_beta   90.00
_cell.angle_gamma   90.00
#
_symmetry.space_group_name_H-M   'P 1'
#
loop_
_entity.id
_entity.type
_entity.pdbx_description
1 polymer ?
#
loop_
_entity_poly.entity_id
_entity_poly.type
_entity_poly.pdbx_seq_one_letter_code
_entity_poly.pdbx_strand_id
1 'polypeptide(L)'
;MTEREVGRKIGVKELSPIDVYKLLPRTNCKECGEENCMAFATKVVNREVPIEKCKPLLTKEYEKAYKQLKEMLKPAIKEVVVGTGDKAVKIGGKLVMYRHEFTYFNPTAIAIDLTDEMPDEALAERINKAAQFHYEYIGMDLHLDMFAVRSTSGDPEKFKATIEKVMDKTSFPLVLCSFDPKVMEAGLTVAGNTRPLIYAANKDNWREMAELALKYKCPLAVFAPNDIKLLKSLVKTLLEYGVEDLVLDPGTFPTDGLADTLNNFTMIRRAACKYGDELLGFPLIGVPMTVWLEGEGLPEEVLKWRETYLAGMLIVRFADLLILHTADWWALLPNVILRQNIYTDPRKPVAVEPGLRTFGNPDENSPVMFTTNFALTYYTVASDIESGKIDCYLLVVDTEGIAVDSAVAGRKLTAEKVAEALKESGIEQKVKHRKLIIPGKAARLSGEIEELTGWQVLVGPRDSSGIPKFIQEKWSPT
;
A
#
# COMPACT_ATOMS: atom_id res chain seq x y z
N MET A 1 10.65 26.24 29.38
CA MET A 1 11.05 25.53 28.14
C MET A 1 9.79 25.29 27.34
N THR A 2 9.71 25.86 26.15
CA THR A 2 8.55 25.70 25.25
C THR A 2 8.62 24.32 24.58
N GLU A 3 7.47 23.74 24.18
CA GLU A 3 7.41 22.45 23.47
C GLU A 3 8.35 22.40 22.25
N ARG A 4 8.67 23.54 21.64
CA ARG A 4 9.65 23.67 20.55
C ARG A 4 11.11 23.44 21.00
N GLU A 5 11.47 23.73 22.24
CA GLU A 5 12.85 23.51 22.76
C GLU A 5 13.06 22.07 23.22
N VAL A 6 12.01 21.38 23.67
CA VAL A 6 12.04 19.93 24.00
C VAL A 6 12.13 19.09 22.74
N GLY A 7 11.43 19.46 21.68
CA GLY A 7 11.46 18.78 20.38
C GLY A 7 12.80 18.87 19.64
N ARG A 8 13.63 19.88 19.92
CA ARG A 8 14.98 20.02 19.34
C ARG A 8 16.06 19.14 19.98
N LYS A 9 15.81 18.56 21.15
CA LYS A 9 16.82 17.76 21.90
C LYS A 9 16.59 16.23 21.81
N ILE A 10 15.45 15.75 21.23
CA ILE A 10 15.10 14.32 21.17
C ILE A 10 14.53 13.98 19.77
N GLY A 11 14.89 14.73 18.75
CA GLY A 11 14.45 14.43 17.38
C GLY A 11 15.41 13.44 16.71
N VAL A 12 14.86 12.35 16.16
CA VAL A 12 15.56 11.61 15.11
C VAL A 12 15.95 12.64 14.04
N LYS A 13 17.24 12.82 13.81
CA LYS A 13 17.76 13.82 12.88
C LYS A 13 17.20 13.49 11.49
N GLU A 14 16.39 14.38 10.92
CA GLU A 14 15.95 14.21 9.54
C GLU A 14 17.17 14.04 8.65
N LEU A 15 17.23 12.90 7.95
CA LEU A 15 18.32 12.57 7.05
C LEU A 15 18.23 13.49 5.83
N SER A 16 19.23 14.31 5.62
CA SER A 16 19.30 15.19 4.45
C SER A 16 20.05 14.52 3.29
N PRO A 17 19.77 14.90 2.02
CA PRO A 17 20.55 14.42 0.88
C PRO A 17 22.05 14.68 1.03
N ILE A 18 22.44 15.77 1.70
CA ILE A 18 23.84 16.12 1.97
C ILE A 18 24.49 15.11 2.91
N ASP A 19 23.77 14.60 3.93
CA ASP A 19 24.33 13.61 4.86
C ASP A 19 24.62 12.28 4.13
N VAL A 20 23.73 11.85 3.22
CA VAL A 20 23.96 10.70 2.35
C VAL A 20 25.11 10.95 1.38
N TYR A 21 25.11 12.11 0.70
CA TYR A 21 26.14 12.48 -0.28
C TYR A 21 27.56 12.46 0.30
N LYS A 22 27.72 12.87 1.58
CA LYS A 22 29.03 12.85 2.26
C LYS A 22 29.64 11.46 2.37
N LEU A 23 28.80 10.42 2.41
CA LEU A 23 29.20 9.02 2.54
C LEU A 23 29.28 8.28 1.21
N LEU A 24 28.81 8.89 0.10
CA LEU A 24 28.93 8.32 -1.24
C LEU A 24 30.35 8.49 -1.78
N PRO A 25 30.79 7.67 -2.75
CA PRO A 25 32.08 7.76 -3.43
C PRO A 25 32.33 9.08 -4.18
N ARG A 26 31.27 9.81 -4.54
CA ARG A 26 31.30 11.12 -5.23
C ARG A 26 31.99 11.12 -6.58
N THR A 27 32.06 9.98 -7.24
CA THR A 27 32.70 9.80 -8.54
C THR A 27 31.89 10.32 -9.72
N ASN A 28 30.58 10.56 -9.50
CA ASN A 28 29.61 10.92 -10.55
C ASN A 28 29.66 9.97 -11.77
N CYS A 29 29.93 8.68 -11.53
CA CYS A 29 30.15 7.66 -12.57
C CYS A 29 28.90 7.33 -13.39
N LYS A 30 27.70 7.74 -12.96
CA LYS A 30 26.40 7.47 -13.57
C LYS A 30 25.98 5.98 -13.62
N GLU A 31 26.76 5.07 -13.04
CA GLU A 31 26.44 3.63 -13.05
C GLU A 31 25.13 3.28 -12.32
N CYS A 32 24.68 4.15 -11.41
CA CYS A 32 23.40 4.02 -10.71
C CYS A 32 22.20 4.51 -11.55
N GLY A 33 22.42 5.06 -12.75
CA GLY A 33 21.40 5.63 -13.62
C GLY A 33 21.05 7.10 -13.33
N GLU A 34 21.74 7.74 -12.37
CA GLU A 34 21.50 9.14 -12.02
C GLU A 34 22.58 10.05 -12.61
N GLU A 35 22.23 11.31 -12.85
CA GLU A 35 23.14 12.29 -13.46
C GLU A 35 24.40 12.55 -12.64
N ASN A 36 24.26 12.53 -11.32
CA ASN A 36 25.35 12.76 -10.37
C ASN A 36 25.04 12.14 -9.01
N CYS A 37 26.04 12.06 -8.14
CA CYS A 37 25.89 11.47 -6.79
C CYS A 37 24.98 12.27 -5.86
N MET A 38 24.74 13.57 -6.11
CA MET A 38 23.79 14.36 -5.32
C MET A 38 22.35 14.03 -5.69
N ALA A 39 22.04 13.88 -6.98
CA ALA A 39 20.73 13.42 -7.46
C ALA A 39 20.43 12.01 -6.91
N PHE A 40 21.43 11.11 -6.94
CA PHE A 40 21.32 9.79 -6.32
C PHE A 40 21.05 9.88 -4.81
N ALA A 41 21.77 10.73 -4.07
CA ALA A 41 21.56 10.92 -2.63
C ALA A 41 20.13 11.41 -2.31
N THR A 42 19.60 12.32 -3.14
CA THR A 42 18.21 12.81 -3.01
C THR A 42 17.21 11.68 -3.19
N LYS A 43 17.37 10.87 -4.24
CA LYS A 43 16.49 9.72 -4.51
C LYS A 43 16.59 8.63 -3.42
N VAL A 44 17.80 8.42 -2.85
CA VAL A 44 18.01 7.50 -1.74
C VAL A 44 17.26 7.97 -0.48
N VAL A 45 17.36 9.25 -0.13
CA VAL A 45 16.61 9.84 0.99
C VAL A 45 15.11 9.71 0.77
N ASN A 46 14.64 9.96 -0.45
CA ASN A 46 13.24 9.80 -0.84
C ASN A 46 12.80 8.33 -0.99
N ARG A 47 13.69 7.36 -0.80
CA ARG A 47 13.42 5.92 -0.97
C ARG A 47 12.99 5.52 -2.39
N GLU A 48 13.31 6.33 -3.39
CA GLU A 48 13.03 6.05 -4.80
C GLU A 48 14.01 5.03 -5.37
N VAL A 49 15.24 4.99 -4.83
CA VAL A 49 16.27 4.04 -5.23
C VAL A 49 17.00 3.46 -4.00
N PRO A 50 17.35 2.17 -4.00
CA PRO A 50 18.16 1.57 -2.95
C PRO A 50 19.63 1.97 -3.08
N ILE A 51 20.36 2.03 -1.95
CA ILE A 51 21.80 2.39 -1.94
C ILE A 51 22.66 1.38 -2.68
N GLU A 52 22.21 0.15 -2.82
CA GLU A 52 22.87 -0.94 -3.53
C GLU A 52 23.01 -0.69 -5.05
N LYS A 53 22.26 0.24 -5.62
CA LYS A 53 22.46 0.69 -7.02
C LYS A 53 23.80 1.39 -7.24
N CYS A 54 24.42 1.95 -6.19
CA CYS A 54 25.75 2.56 -6.28
C CYS A 54 26.83 1.46 -6.20
N LYS A 55 27.23 0.91 -7.36
CA LYS A 55 28.25 -0.15 -7.43
C LYS A 55 29.56 0.20 -6.73
N PRO A 56 30.15 1.41 -6.90
CA PRO A 56 31.36 1.79 -6.18
C PRO A 56 31.22 1.72 -4.66
N LEU A 57 30.02 2.01 -4.10
CA LEU A 57 29.76 1.95 -2.66
C LEU A 57 29.87 0.53 -2.09
N LEU A 58 29.70 -0.50 -2.91
CA LEU A 58 29.75 -1.92 -2.51
C LEU A 58 31.18 -2.48 -2.47
N THR A 59 32.18 -1.69 -2.80
CA THR A 59 33.60 -2.11 -2.76
C THR A 59 34.13 -2.09 -1.32
N LYS A 60 35.20 -2.84 -1.08
CA LYS A 60 35.85 -2.91 0.25
C LYS A 60 36.29 -1.54 0.78
N GLU A 61 36.66 -0.62 -0.12
CA GLU A 61 37.06 0.75 0.23
C GLU A 61 35.95 1.52 0.95
N TYR A 62 34.68 1.31 0.55
CA TYR A 62 33.52 2.03 1.08
C TYR A 62 32.69 1.19 2.06
N GLU A 63 33.14 0.02 2.50
CA GLU A 63 32.40 -0.87 3.38
C GLU A 63 31.90 -0.17 4.65
N LYS A 64 32.75 0.67 5.26
CA LYS A 64 32.38 1.44 6.46
C LYS A 64 31.29 2.47 6.16
N ALA A 65 31.41 3.17 5.04
CA ALA A 65 30.41 4.16 4.61
C ALA A 65 29.08 3.48 4.25
N TYR A 66 29.13 2.33 3.59
CA TYR A 66 27.95 1.52 3.30
C TYR A 66 27.20 1.07 4.57
N LYS A 67 27.93 0.51 5.54
CA LYS A 67 27.34 0.12 6.83
C LYS A 67 26.72 1.32 7.57
N GLN A 68 27.40 2.47 7.54
CA GLN A 68 26.90 3.70 8.16
C GLN A 68 25.64 4.21 7.44
N LEU A 69 25.61 4.21 6.11
CA LEU A 69 24.44 4.57 5.33
C LEU A 69 23.27 3.63 5.59
N LYS A 70 23.50 2.33 5.66
CA LYS A 70 22.49 1.35 6.01
C LYS A 70 21.83 1.64 7.36
N GLU A 71 22.65 1.95 8.37
CA GLU A 71 22.13 2.29 9.70
C GLU A 71 21.36 3.61 9.71
N MET A 72 21.88 4.65 9.00
CA MET A 72 21.20 5.93 8.87
C MET A 72 19.87 5.86 8.11
N LEU A 73 19.76 4.92 7.19
CA LEU A 73 18.58 4.69 6.36
C LEU A 73 17.59 3.67 6.97
N LYS A 74 17.95 3.08 8.12
CA LYS A 74 17.08 2.14 8.82
C LYS A 74 15.74 2.80 9.15
N PRO A 75 14.62 2.16 8.80
CA PRO A 75 13.32 2.72 9.16
C PRO A 75 13.11 2.68 10.68
N ALA A 76 12.38 3.68 11.20
CA ALA A 76 12.00 3.71 12.60
C ALA A 76 11.15 2.49 13.02
N ILE A 77 10.38 1.96 12.07
CA ILE A 77 9.65 0.71 12.22
C ILE A 77 10.27 -0.33 11.28
N LYS A 78 10.81 -1.39 11.83
CA LYS A 78 11.44 -2.48 11.07
C LYS A 78 10.48 -3.04 10.01
N GLU A 79 10.99 -3.34 8.82
CA GLU A 79 10.24 -4.09 7.82
C GLU A 79 10.33 -5.58 8.17
N VAL A 80 9.19 -6.25 8.22
CA VAL A 80 9.07 -7.69 8.42
C VAL A 80 8.38 -8.31 7.22
N VAL A 81 8.94 -9.41 6.72
CA VAL A 81 8.39 -10.13 5.56
C VAL A 81 7.67 -11.38 6.04
N VAL A 82 6.43 -11.56 5.62
CA VAL A 82 5.62 -12.78 5.85
C VAL A 82 5.39 -13.45 4.50
N GLY A 83 5.61 -14.74 4.42
CA GLY A 83 5.56 -15.48 3.15
C GLY A 83 6.89 -15.52 2.42
N THR A 84 6.89 -16.16 1.25
CA THR A 84 8.04 -16.32 0.35
C THR A 84 7.67 -16.06 -1.10
N GLY A 85 8.65 -15.76 -1.96
CA GLY A 85 8.45 -15.53 -3.39
C GLY A 85 7.63 -14.26 -3.69
N ASP A 86 6.94 -14.27 -4.82
CA ASP A 86 6.20 -13.10 -5.33
C ASP A 86 4.95 -12.75 -4.51
N LYS A 87 4.47 -13.69 -3.68
CA LYS A 87 3.31 -13.48 -2.79
C LYS A 87 3.71 -13.01 -1.39
N ALA A 88 5.01 -12.86 -1.11
CA ALA A 88 5.46 -12.38 0.19
C ALA A 88 4.93 -10.98 0.50
N VAL A 89 4.42 -10.79 1.70
CA VAL A 89 3.85 -9.53 2.17
C VAL A 89 4.83 -8.85 3.11
N LYS A 90 5.10 -7.58 2.85
CA LYS A 90 5.96 -6.73 3.68
C LYS A 90 5.10 -5.87 4.59
N ILE A 91 5.35 -5.93 5.88
CA ILE A 91 4.69 -5.10 6.89
C ILE A 91 5.70 -4.22 7.63
N GLY A 92 5.27 -3.07 8.10
CA GLY A 92 6.17 -2.09 8.74
C GLY A 92 6.98 -1.28 7.72
N GLY A 93 8.27 -1.07 7.99
CA GLY A 93 9.15 -0.26 7.15
C GLY A 93 8.86 1.24 7.19
N LYS A 94 8.15 1.73 8.23
CA LYS A 94 7.75 3.13 8.36
C LYS A 94 8.90 4.01 8.82
N LEU A 95 9.09 5.14 8.14
CA LEU A 95 10.13 6.11 8.46
C LEU A 95 9.65 7.18 9.43
N VAL A 96 8.39 7.55 9.31
CA VAL A 96 7.76 8.69 10.00
C VAL A 96 6.42 8.28 10.59
N MET A 97 5.88 9.12 11.46
CA MET A 97 4.61 8.84 12.13
C MET A 97 3.41 9.13 11.23
N TYR A 98 3.45 10.20 10.45
CA TYR A 98 2.33 10.64 9.62
C TYR A 98 2.68 10.62 8.14
N ARG A 99 1.74 10.22 7.28
CA ARG A 99 1.96 10.13 5.84
C ARG A 99 2.34 11.46 5.17
N HIS A 100 1.89 12.58 5.71
CA HIS A 100 2.21 13.91 5.17
C HIS A 100 3.65 14.36 5.48
N GLU A 101 4.33 13.69 6.42
CA GLU A 101 5.75 13.93 6.70
C GLU A 101 6.62 13.20 5.67
N PHE A 102 6.15 12.02 5.22
CA PHE A 102 6.81 11.21 4.21
C PHE A 102 5.83 10.16 3.62
N THR A 103 6.28 9.43 2.58
CA THR A 103 5.50 8.33 1.99
C THR A 103 5.55 7.08 2.87
N TYR A 104 4.42 6.37 2.99
CA TYR A 104 4.36 5.02 3.53
C TYR A 104 4.50 4.01 2.39
N PHE A 105 5.44 3.05 2.53
CA PHE A 105 5.77 2.11 1.45
C PHE A 105 4.99 0.81 1.51
N ASN A 106 4.71 0.30 2.73
CA ASN A 106 4.00 -0.96 2.93
C ASN A 106 2.61 -0.68 3.47
N PRO A 107 1.53 -0.87 2.68
CA PRO A 107 0.15 -0.71 3.17
C PRO A 107 -0.16 -1.67 4.32
N THR A 108 -1.13 -1.30 5.17
CA THR A 108 -1.64 -2.20 6.19
C THR A 108 -2.13 -3.49 5.55
N ALA A 109 -1.51 -4.62 5.85
CA ALA A 109 -1.92 -5.91 5.34
C ALA A 109 -3.23 -6.38 6.02
N ILE A 110 -4.07 -7.09 5.29
CA ILE A 110 -5.34 -7.63 5.79
C ILE A 110 -5.34 -9.14 5.62
N ALA A 111 -5.47 -9.85 6.76
CA ALA A 111 -5.63 -11.29 6.82
C ALA A 111 -7.06 -11.65 7.17
N ILE A 112 -7.64 -12.65 6.51
CA ILE A 112 -8.95 -13.22 6.85
C ILE A 112 -8.74 -14.46 7.70
N ASP A 113 -9.43 -14.56 8.85
CA ASP A 113 -9.30 -15.70 9.73
C ASP A 113 -10.02 -16.95 9.20
N LEU A 114 -9.42 -18.08 9.48
CA LEU A 114 -9.93 -19.43 9.23
C LEU A 114 -9.73 -20.21 10.53
N THR A 115 -10.65 -21.12 10.87
CA THR A 115 -10.48 -21.95 12.07
C THR A 115 -10.39 -23.43 11.74
N ASP A 116 -9.70 -24.18 12.59
CA ASP A 116 -9.52 -25.64 12.44
C ASP A 116 -10.79 -26.45 12.81
N GLU A 117 -11.87 -25.75 13.21
CA GLU A 117 -13.18 -26.34 13.44
C GLU A 117 -14.18 -26.05 12.31
N MET A 118 -13.80 -25.29 11.30
CA MET A 118 -14.66 -25.07 10.13
C MET A 118 -14.84 -26.35 9.33
N PRO A 119 -16.10 -26.67 8.90
CA PRO A 119 -16.32 -27.72 7.91
C PRO A 119 -15.56 -27.44 6.61
N ASP A 120 -15.10 -28.50 5.94
CA ASP A 120 -14.27 -28.40 4.71
C ASP A 120 -14.91 -27.54 3.61
N GLU A 121 -16.22 -27.63 3.44
CA GLU A 121 -16.97 -26.85 2.45
C GLU A 121 -16.95 -25.36 2.81
N ALA A 122 -17.24 -25.01 4.06
CA ALA A 122 -17.22 -23.64 4.55
C ALA A 122 -15.81 -23.04 4.49
N LEU A 123 -14.78 -23.83 4.84
CA LEU A 123 -13.38 -23.44 4.72
C LEU A 123 -13.02 -23.10 3.25
N ALA A 124 -13.39 -23.96 2.32
CA ALA A 124 -13.14 -23.77 0.88
C ALA A 124 -13.89 -22.55 0.33
N GLU A 125 -15.15 -22.39 0.66
CA GLU A 125 -15.96 -21.24 0.25
C GLU A 125 -15.34 -19.92 0.74
N ARG A 126 -14.94 -19.89 2.02
CA ARG A 126 -14.35 -18.72 2.66
C ARG A 126 -13.01 -18.34 2.04
N ILE A 127 -12.15 -19.33 1.75
CA ILE A 127 -10.88 -19.10 1.06
C ILE A 127 -11.15 -18.51 -0.34
N ASN A 128 -12.06 -19.12 -1.10
CA ASN A 128 -12.38 -18.65 -2.44
C ASN A 128 -12.95 -17.23 -2.43
N LYS A 129 -13.87 -16.92 -1.53
CA LYS A 129 -14.49 -15.60 -1.38
C LYS A 129 -13.43 -14.52 -1.10
N ALA A 130 -12.49 -14.80 -0.18
CA ALA A 130 -11.44 -13.86 0.18
C ALA A 130 -10.36 -13.74 -0.91
N ALA A 131 -9.97 -14.85 -1.55
CA ALA A 131 -8.97 -14.86 -2.62
C ALA A 131 -9.46 -14.19 -3.91
N GLN A 132 -10.76 -14.21 -4.17
CA GLN A 132 -11.41 -13.54 -5.31
C GLN A 132 -11.78 -12.08 -5.03
N PHE A 133 -11.57 -11.58 -3.81
CA PHE A 133 -11.80 -10.18 -3.52
C PHE A 133 -10.84 -9.31 -4.33
N HIS A 134 -11.40 -8.60 -5.30
CA HIS A 134 -10.69 -7.77 -6.23
C HIS A 134 -11.53 -6.56 -6.61
N TYR A 135 -10.99 -5.36 -6.45
CA TYR A 135 -11.66 -4.12 -6.82
C TYR A 135 -10.68 -3.14 -7.47
N GLU A 136 -10.93 -2.77 -8.71
CA GLU A 136 -10.14 -1.75 -9.37
C GLU A 136 -10.60 -0.35 -8.93
N TYR A 137 -9.70 0.42 -8.33
CA TYR A 137 -9.93 1.78 -7.87
C TYR A 137 -8.85 2.72 -8.39
N ILE A 138 -9.23 3.64 -9.29
CA ILE A 138 -8.33 4.63 -9.90
C ILE A 138 -7.06 3.96 -10.47
N GLY A 139 -7.24 2.85 -11.21
CA GLY A 139 -6.16 2.09 -11.84
C GLY A 139 -5.30 1.27 -10.89
N MET A 140 -5.72 1.11 -9.64
CA MET A 140 -5.05 0.27 -8.64
C MET A 140 -5.91 -0.92 -8.29
N ASP A 141 -5.29 -2.09 -8.29
CA ASP A 141 -5.93 -3.34 -7.89
C ASP A 141 -5.93 -3.47 -6.36
N LEU A 142 -7.12 -3.39 -5.75
CA LEU A 142 -7.33 -3.57 -4.33
C LEU A 142 -7.71 -5.01 -4.03
N HIS A 143 -6.90 -5.68 -3.20
CA HIS A 143 -7.04 -7.10 -2.85
C HIS A 143 -6.77 -7.32 -1.35
N LEU A 144 -6.99 -8.53 -0.88
CA LEU A 144 -6.58 -9.01 0.44
C LEU A 144 -5.18 -9.63 0.36
N ASP A 145 -4.52 -9.78 1.51
CA ASP A 145 -3.09 -10.07 1.52
C ASP A 145 -2.74 -11.45 2.08
N MET A 146 -3.49 -11.95 3.07
CA MET A 146 -3.12 -13.13 3.85
C MET A 146 -4.34 -13.89 4.37
N PHE A 147 -4.10 -15.11 4.88
CA PHE A 147 -5.02 -15.83 5.74
C PHE A 147 -4.42 -16.03 7.14
N ALA A 148 -5.26 -15.93 8.17
CA ALA A 148 -4.90 -16.25 9.53
C ALA A 148 -5.58 -17.57 9.93
N VAL A 149 -4.82 -18.66 10.08
CA VAL A 149 -5.35 -19.96 10.50
C VAL A 149 -5.25 -20.06 12.01
N ARG A 150 -6.41 -20.14 12.67
CA ARG A 150 -6.52 -20.11 14.12
C ARG A 150 -6.93 -21.49 14.64
N SER A 151 -6.16 -22.00 15.61
CA SER A 151 -6.56 -23.19 16.34
C SER A 151 -7.59 -22.84 17.41
N THR A 152 -8.80 -23.32 17.23
CA THR A 152 -9.90 -23.26 18.21
C THR A 152 -10.10 -24.59 18.90
N SER A 153 -9.71 -25.69 18.27
CA SER A 153 -9.80 -27.03 18.83
C SER A 153 -8.72 -27.34 19.89
N GLY A 154 -7.57 -26.67 19.80
CA GLY A 154 -6.37 -27.03 20.59
C GLY A 154 -5.73 -28.37 20.20
N ASP A 155 -6.19 -29.00 19.11
CA ASP A 155 -5.69 -30.28 18.62
C ASP A 155 -4.59 -30.07 17.56
N PRO A 156 -3.34 -30.51 17.82
CA PRO A 156 -2.22 -30.33 16.89
C PRO A 156 -2.44 -30.98 15.52
N GLU A 157 -3.04 -32.19 15.47
CA GLU A 157 -3.24 -32.90 14.20
C GLU A 157 -4.37 -32.26 13.38
N LYS A 158 -5.42 -31.78 14.04
CA LYS A 158 -6.51 -31.06 13.39
C LYS A 158 -6.03 -29.71 12.82
N PHE A 159 -5.24 -28.98 13.59
CA PHE A 159 -4.65 -27.71 13.15
C PHE A 159 -3.74 -27.92 11.95
N LYS A 160 -2.84 -28.91 12.02
CA LYS A 160 -1.96 -29.28 10.91
C LYS A 160 -2.74 -29.64 9.65
N ALA A 161 -3.73 -30.53 9.75
CA ALA A 161 -4.55 -30.93 8.60
C ALA A 161 -5.32 -29.75 7.97
N THR A 162 -5.76 -28.80 8.78
CA THR A 162 -6.42 -27.58 8.29
C THR A 162 -5.44 -26.71 7.51
N ILE A 163 -4.22 -26.53 8.00
CA ILE A 163 -3.18 -25.76 7.30
C ILE A 163 -2.84 -26.40 5.95
N GLU A 164 -2.71 -27.73 5.89
CA GLU A 164 -2.50 -28.46 4.62
C GLU A 164 -3.61 -28.16 3.62
N LYS A 165 -4.87 -28.24 4.04
CA LYS A 165 -6.03 -27.91 3.20
C LYS A 165 -6.04 -26.45 2.72
N VAL A 166 -5.62 -25.51 3.57
CA VAL A 166 -5.51 -24.09 3.20
C VAL A 166 -4.42 -23.91 2.16
N MET A 167 -3.24 -24.49 2.37
CA MET A 167 -2.10 -24.38 1.44
C MET A 167 -2.38 -25.03 0.07
N ASP A 168 -3.19 -26.08 0.03
CA ASP A 168 -3.63 -26.71 -1.23
C ASP A 168 -4.57 -25.80 -2.06
N LYS A 169 -5.26 -24.89 -1.39
CA LYS A 169 -6.27 -24.02 -2.05
C LYS A 169 -5.78 -22.61 -2.37
N THR A 170 -4.71 -22.15 -1.69
CA THR A 170 -4.22 -20.79 -1.87
C THR A 170 -2.71 -20.70 -1.67
N SER A 171 -2.08 -19.76 -2.39
CA SER A 171 -0.67 -19.38 -2.22
C SER A 171 -0.48 -18.12 -1.35
N PHE A 172 -1.53 -17.62 -0.70
CA PHE A 172 -1.42 -16.47 0.17
C PHE A 172 -0.59 -16.78 1.41
N PRO A 173 0.25 -15.84 1.89
CA PRO A 173 0.97 -16.00 3.14
C PRO A 173 0.03 -16.26 4.32
N LEU A 174 0.53 -16.99 5.31
CA LEU A 174 -0.26 -17.41 6.46
C LEU A 174 0.21 -16.71 7.75
N VAL A 175 -0.75 -16.44 8.62
CA VAL A 175 -0.54 -16.19 10.04
C VAL A 175 -1.05 -17.43 10.79
N LEU A 176 -0.18 -18.11 11.53
CA LEU A 176 -0.57 -19.28 12.33
C LEU A 176 -0.88 -18.82 13.75
N CYS A 177 -2.11 -19.05 14.20
CA CYS A 177 -2.61 -18.50 15.46
C CYS A 177 -2.87 -19.60 16.48
N SER A 178 -1.96 -19.72 17.44
CA SER A 178 -2.07 -20.56 18.64
C SER A 178 -1.15 -20.05 19.74
N PHE A 179 -1.58 -20.14 21.01
CA PHE A 179 -0.71 -19.91 22.17
C PHE A 179 -0.08 -21.19 22.70
N ASP A 180 -0.49 -22.36 22.21
CA ASP A 180 0.13 -23.65 22.55
C ASP A 180 1.30 -23.94 21.62
N PRO A 181 2.55 -24.08 22.15
CA PRO A 181 3.72 -24.36 21.33
C PRO A 181 3.65 -25.71 20.59
N LYS A 182 2.95 -26.70 21.13
CA LYS A 182 2.79 -28.02 20.47
C LYS A 182 1.88 -27.93 19.25
N VAL A 183 0.78 -27.21 19.38
CA VAL A 183 -0.15 -26.93 18.27
C VAL A 183 0.59 -26.12 17.19
N MET A 184 1.34 -25.09 17.62
CA MET A 184 2.13 -24.26 16.71
C MET A 184 3.20 -25.08 15.98
N GLU A 185 3.92 -25.94 16.68
CA GLU A 185 4.94 -26.82 16.07
C GLU A 185 4.31 -27.74 15.02
N ALA A 186 3.15 -28.36 15.31
CA ALA A 186 2.45 -29.20 14.35
C ALA A 186 2.11 -28.43 13.05
N GLY A 187 1.61 -27.21 13.16
CA GLY A 187 1.35 -26.34 12.00
C GLY A 187 2.62 -25.99 11.23
N LEU A 188 3.70 -25.68 11.93
CA LEU A 188 4.98 -25.32 11.32
C LEU A 188 5.67 -26.49 10.62
N THR A 189 5.39 -27.74 10.98
CA THR A 189 5.91 -28.91 10.23
C THR A 189 5.48 -28.89 8.77
N VAL A 190 4.33 -28.29 8.46
CA VAL A 190 3.77 -28.19 7.11
C VAL A 190 4.09 -26.84 6.48
N ALA A 191 3.80 -25.74 7.20
CA ALA A 191 3.89 -24.40 6.64
C ALA A 191 5.25 -23.70 6.88
N GLY A 192 6.16 -24.26 7.70
CA GLY A 192 7.36 -23.54 8.14
C GLY A 192 8.28 -23.06 7.02
N ASN A 193 8.36 -23.79 5.91
CA ASN A 193 9.16 -23.43 4.74
C ASN A 193 8.52 -22.28 3.91
N THR A 194 7.25 -21.95 4.11
CA THR A 194 6.58 -20.80 3.49
C THR A 194 6.73 -19.53 4.31
N ARG A 195 7.45 -19.55 5.43
CA ARG A 195 7.71 -18.41 6.31
C ARG A 195 6.41 -17.70 6.80
N PRO A 196 5.49 -18.44 7.47
CA PRO A 196 4.31 -17.83 8.07
C PRO A 196 4.68 -16.94 9.27
N LEU A 197 3.77 -16.02 9.64
CA LEU A 197 3.86 -15.32 10.91
C LEU A 197 3.36 -16.24 12.04
N ILE A 198 4.18 -16.45 13.04
CA ILE A 198 3.81 -17.18 14.27
C ILE A 198 3.08 -16.21 15.20
N TYR A 199 1.84 -16.48 15.55
CA TYR A 199 1.02 -15.69 16.46
C TYR A 199 0.51 -16.57 17.62
N ALA A 200 1.01 -16.47 18.88
CA ALA A 200 1.96 -15.46 19.30
C ALA A 200 2.75 -15.92 20.54
N ALA A 201 3.88 -15.28 20.78
CA ALA A 201 4.60 -15.38 22.02
C ALA A 201 4.01 -14.41 23.07
N ASN A 202 3.89 -14.89 24.30
CA ASN A 202 3.49 -14.12 25.47
C ASN A 202 4.44 -14.39 26.65
N LYS A 203 4.11 -13.90 27.85
CA LYS A 203 4.96 -14.08 29.06
C LYS A 203 5.15 -15.55 29.46
N ASP A 204 4.21 -16.45 29.10
CA ASP A 204 4.17 -17.82 29.57
C ASP A 204 4.83 -18.81 28.58
N ASN A 205 4.86 -18.49 27.27
CA ASN A 205 5.31 -19.39 26.19
C ASN A 205 6.44 -18.79 25.33
N TRP A 206 6.98 -17.63 25.67
CA TRP A 206 7.92 -16.91 24.81
C TRP A 206 9.15 -17.73 24.37
N ARG A 207 9.67 -18.59 25.25
CA ARG A 207 10.87 -19.37 24.97
C ARG A 207 10.62 -20.40 23.89
N GLU A 208 9.58 -21.22 24.07
CA GLU A 208 9.22 -22.27 23.13
C GLU A 208 8.84 -21.67 21.77
N MET A 209 8.10 -20.56 21.76
CA MET A 209 7.76 -19.85 20.53
C MET A 209 8.99 -19.23 19.85
N ALA A 210 9.97 -18.74 20.61
CA ALA A 210 11.24 -18.26 20.07
C ALA A 210 12.06 -19.39 19.43
N GLU A 211 12.12 -20.55 20.07
CA GLU A 211 12.79 -21.74 19.52
C GLU A 211 12.16 -22.17 18.19
N LEU A 212 10.83 -22.17 18.10
CA LEU A 212 10.11 -22.44 16.85
C LEU A 212 10.39 -21.37 15.77
N ALA A 213 10.35 -20.10 16.13
CA ALA A 213 10.65 -19.00 15.21
C ALA A 213 12.07 -19.12 14.63
N LEU A 214 13.06 -19.46 15.45
CA LEU A 214 14.44 -19.66 15.02
C LEU A 214 14.60 -20.93 14.17
N LYS A 215 14.00 -22.05 14.58
CA LYS A 215 14.04 -23.34 13.89
C LYS A 215 13.50 -23.23 12.46
N TYR A 216 12.36 -22.54 12.28
CA TYR A 216 11.69 -22.39 11.00
C TYR A 216 12.00 -21.06 10.29
N LYS A 217 12.80 -20.17 10.91
CA LYS A 217 13.14 -18.83 10.39
C LYS A 217 11.93 -17.98 10.09
N CYS A 218 10.91 -18.08 10.93
CA CYS A 218 9.64 -17.39 10.79
C CYS A 218 9.60 -16.11 11.64
N PRO A 219 8.89 -15.05 11.22
CA PRO A 219 8.59 -13.91 12.08
C PRO A 219 7.66 -14.31 13.23
N LEU A 220 7.79 -13.60 14.35
CA LEU A 220 7.10 -13.91 15.60
C LEU A 220 6.31 -12.70 16.11
N ALA A 221 5.01 -12.87 16.33
CA ALA A 221 4.19 -11.88 17.02
C ALA A 221 4.41 -11.96 18.54
N VAL A 222 4.47 -10.80 19.18
CA VAL A 222 4.64 -10.64 20.63
C VAL A 222 3.37 -10.05 21.20
N PHE A 223 2.67 -10.82 22.04
CA PHE A 223 1.38 -10.46 22.61
C PHE A 223 1.49 -10.08 24.08
N ALA A 224 1.21 -8.83 24.40
CA ALA A 224 1.14 -8.32 25.76
C ALA A 224 0.00 -7.27 25.88
N PRO A 225 -1.24 -7.75 26.07
CA PRO A 225 -2.42 -6.89 26.01
C PRO A 225 -2.41 -5.87 27.16
N ASN A 226 -2.60 -4.59 26.82
CA ASN A 226 -2.61 -3.43 27.72
C ASN A 226 -1.38 -3.26 28.61
N ASP A 227 -0.25 -3.92 28.28
CA ASP A 227 1.00 -3.79 29.04
C ASP A 227 2.21 -3.52 28.13
N ILE A 228 2.43 -2.25 27.80
CA ILE A 228 3.56 -1.82 26.95
C ILE A 228 4.91 -2.12 27.66
N LYS A 229 4.97 -2.16 28.99
CA LYS A 229 6.22 -2.45 29.71
C LYS A 229 6.57 -3.93 29.55
N LEU A 230 5.61 -4.82 29.70
CA LEU A 230 5.77 -6.25 29.44
C LEU A 230 6.12 -6.48 27.97
N LEU A 231 5.42 -5.80 27.04
CA LEU A 231 5.71 -5.88 25.61
C LEU A 231 7.17 -5.57 25.30
N LYS A 232 7.69 -4.45 25.83
CA LYS A 232 9.11 -4.08 25.69
C LYS A 232 10.07 -5.11 26.32
N SER A 233 9.71 -5.65 27.48
CA SER A 233 10.53 -6.67 28.15
C SER A 233 10.62 -7.94 27.32
N LEU A 234 9.50 -8.41 26.75
CA LEU A 234 9.45 -9.57 25.87
C LEU A 234 10.26 -9.33 24.59
N VAL A 235 10.07 -8.17 23.93
CA VAL A 235 10.85 -7.78 22.75
C VAL A 235 12.35 -7.84 23.04
N LYS A 236 12.80 -7.22 24.13
CA LYS A 236 14.20 -7.24 24.53
C LYS A 236 14.72 -8.67 24.72
N THR A 237 13.96 -9.49 25.44
CA THR A 237 14.32 -10.90 25.70
C THR A 237 14.41 -11.69 24.40
N LEU A 238 13.46 -11.53 23.48
CA LEU A 238 13.43 -12.24 22.19
C LEU A 238 14.58 -11.82 21.28
N LEU A 239 14.93 -10.52 21.26
CA LEU A 239 16.08 -10.02 20.51
C LEU A 239 17.40 -10.57 21.08
N GLU A 240 17.56 -10.59 22.41
CA GLU A 240 18.72 -11.20 23.09
C GLU A 240 18.80 -12.72 22.85
N TYR A 241 17.65 -13.38 22.66
CA TYR A 241 17.56 -14.80 22.32
C TYR A 241 17.89 -15.08 20.84
N GLY A 242 17.86 -14.04 19.97
CA GLY A 242 18.25 -14.12 18.58
C GLY A 242 17.06 -14.02 17.57
N VAL A 243 15.84 -13.79 18.04
CA VAL A 243 14.67 -13.58 17.17
C VAL A 243 14.61 -12.12 16.73
N GLU A 244 14.88 -11.86 15.46
CA GLU A 244 14.99 -10.49 14.95
C GLU A 244 13.70 -9.96 14.32
N ASP A 245 12.87 -10.81 13.69
CA ASP A 245 11.67 -10.40 12.98
C ASP A 245 10.45 -10.51 13.88
N LEU A 246 10.14 -9.40 14.57
CA LEU A 246 9.06 -9.32 15.54
C LEU A 246 7.89 -8.47 15.02
N VAL A 247 6.68 -8.78 15.48
CA VAL A 247 5.45 -8.01 15.24
C VAL A 247 4.77 -7.80 16.59
N LEU A 248 4.34 -6.58 16.90
CA LEU A 248 3.83 -6.25 18.24
C LEU A 248 2.31 -6.27 18.28
N ASP A 249 1.75 -6.96 19.26
CA ASP A 249 0.32 -6.93 19.58
C ASP A 249 0.09 -6.39 21.01
N PRO A 250 -0.32 -5.13 21.14
CA PRO A 250 -0.67 -4.55 22.44
C PRO A 250 -2.09 -4.90 22.91
N GLY A 251 -2.77 -5.79 22.21
CA GLY A 251 -4.17 -6.14 22.43
C GLY A 251 -5.16 -5.27 21.65
N THR A 252 -6.24 -5.89 21.20
CA THR A 252 -7.36 -5.23 20.52
C THR A 252 -8.64 -5.49 21.31
N PHE A 253 -9.19 -4.46 21.91
CA PHE A 253 -10.41 -4.50 22.73
C PHE A 253 -11.50 -3.68 22.02
N PRO A 254 -12.59 -4.32 21.55
CA PRO A 254 -13.56 -3.67 20.67
C PRO A 254 -14.61 -2.82 21.41
N THR A 255 -14.79 -3.00 22.71
CA THR A 255 -15.81 -2.32 23.52
C THR A 255 -15.19 -1.47 24.63
N ASP A 256 -15.18 -1.94 25.87
CA ASP A 256 -14.74 -1.16 27.03
C ASP A 256 -13.25 -0.74 26.98
N GLY A 257 -12.41 -1.47 26.26
CA GLY A 257 -10.99 -1.17 26.07
C GLY A 257 -10.64 -0.46 24.76
N LEU A 258 -11.62 0.03 23.97
CA LEU A 258 -11.36 0.65 22.67
C LEU A 258 -10.40 1.85 22.76
N ALA A 259 -10.61 2.72 23.76
CA ALA A 259 -9.72 3.87 23.98
C ALA A 259 -8.30 3.43 24.31
N ASP A 260 -8.12 2.40 25.12
CA ASP A 260 -6.80 1.86 25.46
C ASP A 260 -6.12 1.24 24.23
N THR A 261 -6.88 0.49 23.42
CA THR A 261 -6.39 -0.05 22.15
C THR A 261 -5.81 1.06 21.27
N LEU A 262 -6.59 2.10 20.96
CA LEU A 262 -6.16 3.20 20.09
C LEU A 262 -4.98 4.00 20.70
N ASN A 263 -4.98 4.18 22.02
CA ASN A 263 -3.90 4.85 22.74
C ASN A 263 -2.61 4.01 22.70
N ASN A 264 -2.68 2.71 22.95
CA ASN A 264 -1.50 1.83 22.93
C ASN A 264 -0.83 1.82 21.56
N PHE A 265 -1.59 1.68 20.47
CA PHE A 265 -1.06 1.77 19.10
C PHE A 265 -0.37 3.12 18.85
N THR A 266 -1.03 4.21 19.25
CA THR A 266 -0.49 5.56 19.11
C THR A 266 0.78 5.78 19.94
N MET A 267 0.79 5.33 21.20
CA MET A 267 1.94 5.48 22.10
C MET A 267 3.16 4.69 21.61
N ILE A 268 2.96 3.45 21.19
CA ILE A 268 4.03 2.59 20.65
C ILE A 268 4.62 3.23 19.39
N ARG A 269 3.80 3.63 18.43
CA ARG A 269 4.27 4.28 17.19
C ARG A 269 4.99 5.59 17.48
N ARG A 270 4.47 6.39 18.41
CA ARG A 270 5.10 7.65 18.83
C ARG A 270 6.44 7.42 19.54
N ALA A 271 6.53 6.41 20.40
CA ALA A 271 7.77 6.04 21.05
C ALA A 271 8.87 5.68 20.04
N ALA A 272 8.55 4.86 19.08
CA ALA A 272 9.49 4.46 18.03
C ALA A 272 9.86 5.64 17.09
N CYS A 273 8.88 6.30 16.46
CA CYS A 273 9.13 7.27 15.39
C CYS A 273 9.60 8.64 15.93
N LYS A 274 9.11 9.09 17.11
CA LYS A 274 9.45 10.43 17.64
C LYS A 274 10.51 10.40 18.74
N TYR A 275 10.59 9.32 19.49
CA TYR A 275 11.52 9.22 20.62
C TYR A 275 12.65 8.21 20.40
N GLY A 276 12.68 7.51 19.25
CA GLY A 276 13.75 6.58 18.90
C GLY A 276 13.80 5.33 19.76
N ASP A 277 12.66 4.88 20.29
CA ASP A 277 12.60 3.66 21.11
C ASP A 277 12.65 2.42 20.20
N GLU A 278 13.83 1.87 19.99
CA GLU A 278 14.06 0.73 19.10
C GLU A 278 13.34 -0.55 19.53
N LEU A 279 13.08 -0.73 20.85
CA LEU A 279 12.33 -1.89 21.33
C LEU A 279 10.85 -1.84 20.97
N LEU A 280 10.33 -0.68 20.58
CA LEU A 280 8.98 -0.49 20.06
C LEU A 280 8.95 -0.23 18.54
N GLY A 281 10.11 -0.30 17.88
CA GLY A 281 10.30 -0.07 16.44
C GLY A 281 9.96 -1.27 15.57
N PHE A 282 8.82 -1.93 15.80
CA PHE A 282 8.35 -3.08 15.03
C PHE A 282 6.93 -2.87 14.51
N PRO A 283 6.51 -3.64 13.47
CA PRO A 283 5.13 -3.57 12.96
C PRO A 283 4.11 -3.86 14.06
N LEU A 284 2.95 -3.21 13.96
CA LEU A 284 1.81 -3.42 14.85
C LEU A 284 0.75 -4.29 14.19
N ILE A 285 0.28 -5.31 14.91
CA ILE A 285 -0.86 -6.12 14.49
C ILE A 285 -2.09 -5.75 15.32
N GLY A 286 -3.21 -5.54 14.65
CA GLY A 286 -4.54 -5.41 15.25
C GLY A 286 -5.41 -6.63 14.92
N VAL A 287 -6.30 -6.98 15.83
CA VAL A 287 -7.16 -8.15 15.72
C VAL A 287 -8.64 -7.76 15.86
N PRO A 288 -9.23 -7.00 14.91
CA PRO A 288 -10.63 -6.60 14.96
C PRO A 288 -11.63 -7.75 15.07
N MET A 289 -11.22 -8.96 14.65
CA MET A 289 -12.05 -10.16 14.83
C MET A 289 -12.43 -10.43 16.29
N THR A 290 -11.79 -9.81 17.29
CA THR A 290 -12.19 -9.88 18.71
C THR A 290 -13.61 -9.40 18.95
N VAL A 291 -14.17 -8.56 18.07
CA VAL A 291 -15.60 -8.19 18.07
C VAL A 291 -16.52 -9.41 18.11
N TRP A 292 -16.14 -10.48 17.41
CA TRP A 292 -16.94 -11.71 17.34
C TRP A 292 -16.86 -12.55 18.61
N LEU A 293 -15.81 -12.39 19.40
CA LEU A 293 -15.63 -13.07 20.69
C LEU A 293 -16.39 -12.38 21.81
N GLU A 294 -16.54 -11.05 21.75
CA GLU A 294 -17.22 -10.26 22.78
C GLU A 294 -18.68 -9.98 22.45
N GLY A 295 -19.11 -10.22 21.21
CA GLY A 295 -20.42 -9.86 20.70
C GLY A 295 -21.48 -10.95 20.80
N GLU A 296 -21.37 -11.88 21.73
CA GLU A 296 -22.35 -12.96 21.89
C GLU A 296 -23.80 -12.43 22.01
N GLY A 297 -24.69 -12.98 21.18
CA GLY A 297 -26.09 -12.57 21.13
C GLY A 297 -26.40 -11.33 20.25
N LEU A 298 -25.42 -10.69 19.67
CA LEU A 298 -25.65 -9.61 18.70
C LEU A 298 -25.94 -10.14 17.30
N PRO A 299 -26.76 -9.45 16.49
CA PRO A 299 -26.93 -9.78 15.08
C PRO A 299 -25.61 -9.76 14.31
N GLU A 300 -25.43 -10.68 13.38
CA GLU A 300 -24.19 -10.83 12.59
C GLU A 300 -23.82 -9.54 11.84
N GLU A 301 -24.78 -8.82 11.28
CA GLU A 301 -24.58 -7.55 10.59
C GLU A 301 -24.00 -6.46 11.51
N VAL A 302 -24.40 -6.49 12.79
CA VAL A 302 -23.86 -5.56 13.80
C VAL A 302 -22.40 -5.90 14.10
N LEU A 303 -22.06 -7.18 14.20
CA LEU A 303 -20.68 -7.65 14.42
C LEU A 303 -19.79 -7.28 13.23
N LYS A 304 -20.26 -7.54 12.02
CA LYS A 304 -19.55 -7.13 10.77
C LYS A 304 -19.32 -5.63 10.71
N TRP A 305 -20.34 -4.84 11.04
CA TRP A 305 -20.20 -3.39 11.05
C TRP A 305 -19.22 -2.91 12.13
N ARG A 306 -19.29 -3.46 13.35
CA ARG A 306 -18.35 -3.14 14.43
C ARG A 306 -16.91 -3.49 14.05
N GLU A 307 -16.68 -4.65 13.48
CA GLU A 307 -15.37 -5.07 13.00
C GLU A 307 -14.85 -4.14 11.91
N THR A 308 -15.71 -3.75 10.96
CA THR A 308 -15.36 -2.85 9.86
C THR A 308 -14.88 -1.49 10.36
N TYR A 309 -15.60 -0.84 11.27
CA TYR A 309 -15.17 0.46 11.78
C TYR A 309 -13.94 0.35 12.68
N LEU A 310 -13.81 -0.72 13.48
CA LEU A 310 -12.62 -0.95 14.30
C LEU A 310 -11.38 -1.15 13.42
N ALA A 311 -11.49 -1.92 12.33
CA ALA A 311 -10.44 -2.07 11.34
C ALA A 311 -10.01 -0.71 10.75
N GLY A 312 -10.98 0.12 10.35
CA GLY A 312 -10.71 1.47 9.87
C GLY A 312 -10.00 2.35 10.91
N MET A 313 -10.43 2.32 12.17
CA MET A 313 -9.77 3.03 13.26
C MET A 313 -8.31 2.58 13.42
N LEU A 314 -8.03 1.27 13.37
CA LEU A 314 -6.69 0.73 13.53
C LEU A 314 -5.79 1.05 12.33
N ILE A 315 -6.31 1.06 11.09
CA ILE A 315 -5.57 1.52 9.91
C ILE A 315 -5.09 2.96 10.13
N VAL A 316 -5.98 3.85 10.59
CA VAL A 316 -5.62 5.26 10.87
C VAL A 316 -4.70 5.38 12.10
N ARG A 317 -4.71 4.39 12.99
CA ARG A 317 -3.90 4.32 14.22
C ARG A 317 -2.72 3.37 14.10
N PHE A 318 -2.14 3.30 12.91
CA PHE A 318 -0.81 2.72 12.67
C PHE A 318 -0.72 1.19 12.69
N ALA A 319 -1.83 0.46 12.58
CA ALA A 319 -1.76 -0.98 12.35
C ALA A 319 -1.05 -1.28 11.02
N ASP A 320 -0.11 -2.21 11.05
CA ASP A 320 0.63 -2.68 9.88
C ASP A 320 0.06 -4.01 9.35
N LEU A 321 -0.69 -4.73 10.19
CA LEU A 321 -1.40 -5.96 9.86
C LEU A 321 -2.72 -6.00 10.64
N LEU A 322 -3.79 -6.46 9.99
CA LEU A 322 -5.09 -6.70 10.61
C LEU A 322 -5.53 -8.15 10.40
N ILE A 323 -6.14 -8.76 11.43
CA ILE A 323 -6.85 -10.03 11.31
C ILE A 323 -8.35 -9.74 11.43
N LEU A 324 -9.10 -10.04 10.36
CA LEU A 324 -10.53 -9.83 10.24
C LEU A 324 -11.27 -11.16 10.12
N HIS A 325 -12.45 -11.25 10.70
CA HIS A 325 -13.36 -12.37 10.47
C HIS A 325 -14.24 -12.15 9.26
N THR A 326 -14.77 -10.94 9.07
CA THR A 326 -15.69 -10.61 7.99
C THR A 326 -14.99 -10.69 6.61
N ALA A 327 -15.62 -11.41 5.67
CA ALA A 327 -15.19 -11.53 4.28
C ALA A 327 -16.21 -10.94 3.28
N ASP A 328 -17.15 -10.12 3.76
CA ASP A 328 -18.18 -9.51 2.92
C ASP A 328 -17.68 -8.24 2.24
N TRP A 329 -18.00 -8.07 0.96
CA TRP A 329 -17.57 -6.95 0.13
C TRP A 329 -17.83 -5.59 0.75
N TRP A 330 -19.06 -5.36 1.25
CA TRP A 330 -19.46 -4.08 1.83
C TRP A 330 -18.67 -3.72 3.10
N ALA A 331 -18.17 -4.71 3.81
CA ALA A 331 -17.38 -4.54 5.02
C ALA A 331 -15.88 -4.37 4.71
N LEU A 332 -15.37 -5.05 3.69
CA LEU A 332 -13.96 -4.99 3.30
C LEU A 332 -13.63 -3.76 2.45
N LEU A 333 -14.49 -3.40 1.50
CA LEU A 333 -14.24 -2.33 0.54
C LEU A 333 -13.88 -0.99 1.19
N PRO A 334 -14.58 -0.49 2.22
CA PRO A 334 -14.20 0.75 2.89
C PRO A 334 -12.78 0.73 3.44
N ASN A 335 -12.35 -0.40 4.00
CA ASN A 335 -11.03 -0.54 4.62
C ASN A 335 -9.90 -0.63 3.59
N VAL A 336 -10.09 -1.34 2.48
CA VAL A 336 -9.07 -1.40 1.42
C VAL A 336 -8.92 -0.07 0.68
N ILE A 337 -10.03 0.68 0.49
CA ILE A 337 -9.98 2.04 -0.05
C ILE A 337 -9.32 3.00 0.94
N LEU A 338 -9.66 2.92 2.24
CA LEU A 338 -9.05 3.74 3.29
C LEU A 338 -7.54 3.54 3.36
N ARG A 339 -7.08 2.27 3.41
CA ARG A 339 -5.64 1.98 3.42
C ARG A 339 -4.95 2.52 2.18
N GLN A 340 -5.54 2.38 0.99
CA GLN A 340 -5.01 2.90 -0.26
C GLN A 340 -4.83 4.42 -0.19
N ASN A 341 -5.84 5.15 0.26
CA ASN A 341 -5.78 6.61 0.40
C ASN A 341 -4.70 7.07 1.40
N ILE A 342 -4.52 6.32 2.51
CA ILE A 342 -3.49 6.64 3.51
C ILE A 342 -2.08 6.38 2.96
N TYR A 343 -1.89 5.35 2.15
CA TYR A 343 -0.59 4.95 1.63
C TYR A 343 -0.23 5.58 0.28
N THR A 344 -1.11 6.39 -0.30
CA THR A 344 -0.79 7.25 -1.46
C THR A 344 -0.04 8.50 -1.00
N ASP A 345 1.07 8.83 -1.66
CA ASP A 345 1.85 10.04 -1.33
C ASP A 345 1.00 11.31 -1.60
N PRO A 346 0.63 12.09 -0.57
CA PRO A 346 -0.21 13.26 -0.75
C PRO A 346 0.51 14.41 -1.46
N ARG A 347 1.83 14.33 -1.62
CA ARG A 347 2.66 15.36 -2.28
C ARG A 347 2.76 15.16 -3.78
N LYS A 348 2.46 13.95 -4.27
CA LYS A 348 2.54 13.58 -5.69
C LYS A 348 1.13 13.27 -6.19
N PRO A 349 0.62 14.00 -7.19
CA PRO A 349 -0.63 13.64 -7.83
C PRO A 349 -0.54 12.22 -8.41
N VAL A 350 -1.60 11.43 -8.26
CA VAL A 350 -1.69 10.13 -8.92
C VAL A 350 -1.93 10.38 -10.41
N ALA A 351 -1.02 9.89 -11.25
CA ALA A 351 -1.05 10.11 -12.69
C ALA A 351 -1.00 8.79 -13.45
N VAL A 352 -1.66 8.77 -14.60
CA VAL A 352 -1.53 7.69 -15.60
C VAL A 352 -0.43 8.06 -16.60
N GLU A 353 0.14 7.06 -17.26
CA GLU A 353 1.13 7.29 -18.32
C GLU A 353 0.51 8.10 -19.46
N PRO A 354 1.16 9.18 -19.93
CA PRO A 354 0.73 9.93 -21.11
C PRO A 354 0.70 9.05 -22.37
N GLY A 355 -0.02 9.49 -23.38
CA GLY A 355 -0.03 8.85 -24.70
C GLY A 355 -1.43 8.57 -25.22
N LEU A 356 -1.52 7.93 -26.38
CA LEU A 356 -2.78 7.62 -27.05
C LEU A 356 -3.42 6.36 -26.50
N ARG A 357 -4.71 6.42 -26.23
CA ARG A 357 -5.57 5.29 -25.85
C ARG A 357 -6.65 5.07 -26.89
N THR A 358 -7.04 3.81 -27.06
CA THR A 358 -8.06 3.38 -28.00
C THR A 358 -9.24 2.79 -27.24
N PHE A 359 -10.45 3.26 -27.52
CA PHE A 359 -11.68 2.76 -26.92
C PHE A 359 -12.57 2.16 -28.02
N GLY A 360 -13.12 0.99 -27.77
CA GLY A 360 -13.90 0.24 -28.74
C GLY A 360 -13.09 -0.19 -29.98
N ASN A 361 -13.65 -0.01 -31.15
CA ASN A 361 -13.03 -0.31 -32.44
C ASN A 361 -13.02 0.94 -33.35
N PRO A 362 -12.21 1.99 -33.00
CA PRO A 362 -12.25 3.22 -33.78
C PRO A 362 -11.61 3.05 -35.15
N ASP A 363 -12.17 3.74 -36.12
CA ASP A 363 -11.71 3.83 -37.49
C ASP A 363 -11.13 5.22 -37.84
N GLU A 364 -10.89 5.44 -39.12
CA GLU A 364 -10.33 6.67 -39.66
C GLU A 364 -11.25 7.90 -39.54
N ASN A 365 -12.54 7.69 -39.19
CA ASN A 365 -13.55 8.73 -39.01
C ASN A 365 -13.97 8.93 -37.56
N SER A 366 -13.41 8.12 -36.65
CA SER A 366 -13.76 8.15 -35.23
C SER A 366 -13.22 9.40 -34.52
N PRO A 367 -13.92 9.91 -33.50
CA PRO A 367 -13.52 11.12 -32.80
C PRO A 367 -12.17 10.98 -32.10
N VAL A 368 -11.39 12.06 -32.14
CA VAL A 368 -10.16 12.24 -31.39
C VAL A 368 -10.42 13.24 -30.27
N MET A 369 -10.18 12.82 -29.05
CA MET A 369 -10.36 13.63 -27.84
C MET A 369 -9.08 13.71 -27.05
N PHE A 370 -8.93 14.69 -26.17
CA PHE A 370 -7.86 14.63 -25.17
C PHE A 370 -8.36 14.82 -23.74
N THR A 371 -7.56 14.35 -22.80
CA THR A 371 -7.69 14.60 -21.36
C THR A 371 -6.30 14.77 -20.74
N THR A 372 -6.24 15.12 -19.44
CA THR A 372 -4.99 15.19 -18.68
C THR A 372 -4.63 13.84 -18.07
N ASN A 373 -3.37 13.66 -17.70
CA ASN A 373 -2.90 12.43 -17.04
C ASN A 373 -3.21 12.35 -15.55
N PHE A 374 -4.00 13.26 -14.98
CA PHE A 374 -4.52 13.07 -13.61
C PHE A 374 -5.40 11.83 -13.55
N ALA A 375 -5.02 10.85 -12.73
CA ALA A 375 -5.64 9.52 -12.73
C ALA A 375 -7.17 9.56 -12.56
N LEU A 376 -7.66 10.32 -11.58
CA LEU A 376 -9.12 10.44 -11.37
C LEU A 376 -9.85 10.99 -12.60
N THR A 377 -9.30 12.03 -13.25
CA THR A 377 -9.88 12.60 -14.47
C THR A 377 -9.88 11.57 -15.60
N TYR A 378 -8.74 10.90 -15.81
CA TYR A 378 -8.60 9.89 -16.86
C TYR A 378 -9.62 8.74 -16.69
N TYR A 379 -9.66 8.12 -15.50
CA TYR A 379 -10.56 6.98 -15.27
C TYR A 379 -12.04 7.37 -15.31
N THR A 380 -12.39 8.59 -14.88
CA THR A 380 -13.77 9.08 -15.04
C THR A 380 -14.13 9.25 -16.51
N VAL A 381 -13.26 9.87 -17.31
CA VAL A 381 -13.47 10.03 -18.77
C VAL A 381 -13.53 8.67 -19.46
N ALA A 382 -12.62 7.76 -19.13
CA ALA A 382 -12.60 6.40 -19.68
C ALA A 382 -13.90 5.64 -19.40
N SER A 383 -14.36 5.68 -18.14
CA SER A 383 -15.63 5.04 -17.74
C SER A 383 -16.85 5.61 -18.46
N ASP A 384 -16.90 6.93 -18.66
CA ASP A 384 -18.00 7.57 -19.40
C ASP A 384 -17.98 7.20 -20.90
N ILE A 385 -16.78 7.09 -21.50
CA ILE A 385 -16.61 6.65 -22.88
C ILE A 385 -17.07 5.19 -23.05
N GLU A 386 -16.63 4.29 -22.16
CA GLU A 386 -16.98 2.88 -22.18
C GLU A 386 -18.48 2.65 -21.94
N SER A 387 -19.06 3.33 -20.95
CA SER A 387 -20.49 3.29 -20.65
C SER A 387 -21.32 3.81 -21.83
N GLY A 388 -20.81 4.83 -22.52
CA GLY A 388 -21.42 5.38 -23.74
C GLY A 388 -21.19 4.53 -24.99
N LYS A 389 -20.36 3.46 -24.90
CA LYS A 389 -19.96 2.60 -26.03
C LYS A 389 -19.45 3.41 -27.23
N ILE A 390 -18.54 4.35 -26.96
CA ILE A 390 -18.01 5.27 -27.97
C ILE A 390 -16.69 4.69 -28.52
N ASP A 391 -16.66 4.48 -29.84
CA ASP A 391 -15.43 4.13 -30.55
C ASP A 391 -14.63 5.42 -30.79
N CYS A 392 -13.48 5.60 -30.12
CA CYS A 392 -12.72 6.83 -30.18
C CYS A 392 -11.22 6.67 -29.85
N TYR A 393 -10.48 7.70 -30.17
CA TYR A 393 -9.10 7.88 -29.72
C TYR A 393 -9.07 8.94 -28.61
N LEU A 394 -8.48 8.58 -27.45
CA LEU A 394 -8.27 9.50 -26.33
C LEU A 394 -6.78 9.75 -26.12
N LEU A 395 -6.34 10.97 -26.34
CA LEU A 395 -4.98 11.41 -26.08
C LEU A 395 -4.85 11.85 -24.62
N VAL A 396 -3.96 11.24 -23.89
CA VAL A 396 -3.64 11.59 -22.50
C VAL A 396 -2.43 12.53 -22.48
N VAL A 397 -2.65 13.79 -22.13
CA VAL A 397 -1.61 14.83 -22.13
C VAL A 397 -0.94 14.89 -20.75
N ASP A 398 0.40 14.96 -20.71
CA ASP A 398 1.13 15.12 -19.46
C ASP A 398 0.96 16.51 -18.83
N THR A 399 0.35 16.53 -17.67
CA THR A 399 0.14 17.74 -16.86
C THR A 399 0.76 17.58 -15.46
N GLU A 400 1.69 16.65 -15.29
CA GLU A 400 2.26 16.26 -13.98
C GLU A 400 1.17 15.74 -13.02
N GLY A 401 0.14 15.05 -13.55
CA GLY A 401 -0.96 14.52 -12.75
C GLY A 401 -1.94 15.58 -12.24
N ILE A 402 -2.11 16.71 -12.95
CA ILE A 402 -3.02 17.79 -12.54
C ILE A 402 -4.30 17.77 -13.39
N ALA A 403 -5.45 17.96 -12.74
CA ALA A 403 -6.75 18.00 -13.42
C ALA A 403 -6.87 19.20 -14.38
N VAL A 404 -7.73 19.05 -15.42
CA VAL A 404 -7.84 19.98 -16.55
C VAL A 404 -7.90 21.46 -16.13
N ASP A 405 -8.83 21.85 -15.26
CA ASP A 405 -9.03 23.24 -14.86
C ASP A 405 -7.84 23.84 -14.11
N SER A 406 -7.28 23.07 -13.17
CA SER A 406 -6.08 23.47 -12.42
C SER A 406 -4.83 23.49 -13.30
N ALA A 407 -4.70 22.54 -14.23
CA ALA A 407 -3.58 22.50 -15.18
C ALA A 407 -3.61 23.67 -16.16
N VAL A 408 -4.79 24.04 -16.65
CA VAL A 408 -4.99 25.21 -17.50
C VAL A 408 -4.70 26.50 -16.72
N ALA A 409 -5.17 26.62 -15.46
CA ALA A 409 -4.92 27.78 -14.62
C ALA A 409 -3.43 27.92 -14.24
N GLY A 410 -2.78 26.79 -13.92
CA GLY A 410 -1.37 26.72 -13.53
C GLY A 410 -0.37 26.64 -14.70
N ARG A 411 -0.85 26.77 -15.95
CA ARG A 411 -0.01 26.64 -17.18
C ARG A 411 0.74 25.31 -17.28
N LYS A 412 0.18 24.25 -16.69
CA LYS A 412 0.69 22.88 -16.86
C LYS A 412 0.08 22.19 -18.09
N LEU A 413 -1.10 22.65 -18.53
CA LEU A 413 -1.73 22.34 -19.81
C LEU A 413 -1.71 23.59 -20.68
N THR A 414 -0.97 23.54 -21.79
CA THR A 414 -0.84 24.63 -22.78
C THR A 414 -1.12 24.07 -24.17
N ALA A 415 -1.34 24.97 -25.14
CA ALA A 415 -1.58 24.58 -26.53
C ALA A 415 -0.36 23.87 -27.15
N GLU A 416 0.86 24.28 -26.78
CA GLU A 416 2.09 23.65 -27.24
C GLU A 416 2.19 22.18 -26.76
N LYS A 417 1.87 21.89 -25.47
CA LYS A 417 1.86 20.52 -24.97
C LYS A 417 0.83 19.64 -25.67
N VAL A 418 -0.34 20.19 -26.01
CA VAL A 418 -1.35 19.45 -26.77
C VAL A 418 -0.86 19.19 -28.19
N ALA A 419 -0.22 20.17 -28.84
CA ALA A 419 0.33 20.03 -30.19
C ALA A 419 1.48 19.00 -30.23
N GLU A 420 2.37 19.03 -29.24
CA GLU A 420 3.45 18.05 -29.10
C GLU A 420 2.88 16.63 -28.89
N ALA A 421 1.95 16.44 -27.98
CA ALA A 421 1.31 15.16 -27.72
C ALA A 421 0.55 14.61 -28.94
N LEU A 422 -0.16 15.48 -29.70
CA LEU A 422 -0.79 15.11 -30.97
C LEU A 422 0.24 14.56 -31.97
N LYS A 423 1.34 15.28 -32.15
CA LYS A 423 2.41 14.91 -33.07
C LYS A 423 3.06 13.59 -32.67
N GLU A 424 3.43 13.43 -31.39
CA GLU A 424 4.09 12.22 -30.88
C GLU A 424 3.18 11.00 -30.92
N SER A 425 1.87 11.19 -30.76
CA SER A 425 0.89 10.09 -30.77
C SER A 425 0.74 9.38 -32.10
N GLY A 426 1.16 9.99 -33.20
CA GLY A 426 0.97 9.49 -34.55
C GLY A 426 -0.49 9.40 -34.99
N ILE A 427 -1.42 10.08 -34.29
CA ILE A 427 -2.86 10.03 -34.56
C ILE A 427 -3.21 10.51 -35.98
N GLU A 428 -2.40 11.40 -36.54
CA GLU A 428 -2.57 11.91 -37.91
C GLU A 428 -2.54 10.83 -38.99
N GLN A 429 -1.89 9.72 -38.71
CA GLN A 429 -1.81 8.56 -39.62
C GLN A 429 -3.01 7.61 -39.45
N LYS A 430 -3.77 7.77 -38.36
CA LYS A 430 -4.91 6.89 -38.00
C LYS A 430 -6.26 7.44 -38.42
N VAL A 431 -6.37 8.76 -38.56
CA VAL A 431 -7.63 9.44 -38.91
C VAL A 431 -7.50 10.29 -40.18
N LYS A 432 -8.58 10.38 -40.95
CA LYS A 432 -8.63 11.17 -42.21
C LYS A 432 -9.00 12.63 -41.97
N HIS A 433 -9.68 12.91 -40.87
CA HIS A 433 -10.06 14.26 -40.46
C HIS A 433 -8.96 14.95 -39.64
N ARG A 434 -9.12 16.26 -39.43
CA ARG A 434 -8.27 17.09 -38.56
C ARG A 434 -9.15 17.80 -37.54
N LYS A 435 -9.91 17.03 -36.76
CA LYS A 435 -10.81 17.52 -35.71
C LYS A 435 -10.42 16.96 -34.37
N LEU A 436 -10.28 17.83 -33.37
CA LEU A 436 -9.92 17.49 -31.99
C LEU A 436 -11.01 18.00 -31.04
N ILE A 437 -11.56 17.11 -30.23
CA ILE A 437 -12.49 17.47 -29.16
C ILE A 437 -11.67 17.73 -27.91
N ILE A 438 -11.81 18.94 -27.33
CA ILE A 438 -11.12 19.34 -26.11
C ILE A 438 -12.08 19.37 -24.93
N PRO A 439 -11.62 19.14 -23.68
CA PRO A 439 -12.46 19.30 -22.50
C PRO A 439 -13.03 20.73 -22.43
N GLY A 440 -14.31 20.87 -22.07
CA GLY A 440 -14.94 22.20 -21.96
C GLY A 440 -14.25 23.14 -20.98
N LYS A 441 -13.54 22.59 -19.97
CA LYS A 441 -12.71 23.35 -19.02
C LYS A 441 -11.40 23.88 -19.65
N ALA A 442 -11.00 23.38 -20.82
CA ALA A 442 -9.85 23.85 -21.59
C ALA A 442 -10.25 24.78 -22.76
N ALA A 443 -11.52 25.20 -22.85
CA ALA A 443 -12.06 25.98 -23.96
C ALA A 443 -11.22 27.23 -24.35
N ARG A 444 -10.57 27.88 -23.38
CA ARG A 444 -9.71 29.04 -23.61
C ARG A 444 -8.47 28.75 -24.48
N LEU A 445 -8.08 27.49 -24.61
CA LEU A 445 -6.94 27.09 -25.42
C LEU A 445 -7.31 26.77 -26.88
N SER A 446 -8.62 26.78 -27.23
CA SER A 446 -9.10 26.30 -28.53
C SER A 446 -8.43 26.99 -29.73
N GLY A 447 -8.42 28.32 -29.73
CA GLY A 447 -7.84 29.09 -30.86
C GLY A 447 -6.33 28.88 -31.02
N GLU A 448 -5.61 28.86 -29.90
CA GLU A 448 -4.15 28.65 -29.90
C GLU A 448 -3.79 27.20 -30.33
N ILE A 449 -4.60 26.19 -29.94
CA ILE A 449 -4.44 24.82 -30.42
C ILE A 449 -4.70 24.75 -31.94
N GLU A 450 -5.76 25.40 -32.45
CA GLU A 450 -6.03 25.43 -33.90
C GLU A 450 -4.88 26.06 -34.66
N GLU A 451 -4.35 27.19 -34.18
CA GLU A 451 -3.23 27.89 -34.82
C GLU A 451 -1.94 27.01 -34.86
N LEU A 452 -1.60 26.35 -33.75
CA LEU A 452 -0.39 25.55 -33.66
C LEU A 452 -0.48 24.20 -34.39
N THR A 453 -1.65 23.60 -34.47
CA THR A 453 -1.81 22.23 -34.97
C THR A 453 -2.42 22.16 -36.37
N GLY A 454 -3.16 23.16 -36.78
CA GLY A 454 -3.99 23.13 -37.98
C GLY A 454 -5.21 22.22 -37.86
N TRP A 455 -5.53 21.72 -36.64
CA TRP A 455 -6.70 20.91 -36.36
C TRP A 455 -7.87 21.82 -35.99
N GLN A 456 -9.06 21.53 -36.50
CA GLN A 456 -10.29 22.16 -36.04
C GLN A 456 -10.59 21.71 -34.60
N VAL A 457 -10.80 22.65 -33.70
CA VAL A 457 -11.06 22.33 -32.29
C VAL A 457 -12.54 22.41 -32.00
N LEU A 458 -13.09 21.33 -31.49
CA LEU A 458 -14.46 21.27 -30.98
C LEU A 458 -14.41 21.32 -29.46
N VAL A 459 -15.03 22.35 -28.89
CA VAL A 459 -15.12 22.45 -27.41
C VAL A 459 -16.20 21.50 -26.92
N GLY A 460 -15.77 20.45 -26.27
CA GLY A 460 -16.60 19.42 -25.67
C GLY A 460 -17.32 19.87 -24.39
N PRO A 461 -18.00 18.93 -23.71
CA PRO A 461 -18.72 19.22 -22.50
C PRO A 461 -17.77 19.58 -21.32
N ARG A 462 -18.30 20.27 -20.32
CA ARG A 462 -17.56 20.59 -19.09
C ARG A 462 -17.40 19.39 -18.17
N ASP A 463 -18.33 18.46 -18.27
CA ASP A 463 -18.39 17.21 -17.51
C ASP A 463 -18.34 16.04 -18.49
N SER A 464 -17.56 15.00 -18.17
CA SER A 464 -17.35 13.84 -19.05
C SER A 464 -18.61 13.01 -19.28
N SER A 465 -19.55 13.03 -18.36
CA SER A 465 -20.87 12.40 -18.52
C SER A 465 -21.66 12.95 -19.72
N GLY A 466 -21.33 14.15 -20.18
CA GLY A 466 -21.90 14.76 -21.37
C GLY A 466 -21.28 14.31 -22.69
N ILE A 467 -20.18 13.54 -22.68
CA ILE A 467 -19.46 13.10 -23.91
C ILE A 467 -20.36 12.28 -24.85
N PRO A 468 -21.12 11.26 -24.40
CA PRO A 468 -21.97 10.49 -25.29
C PRO A 468 -22.97 11.33 -26.07
N LYS A 469 -23.64 12.24 -25.35
CA LYS A 469 -24.60 13.17 -25.97
C LYS A 469 -23.92 14.14 -26.93
N PHE A 470 -22.74 14.67 -26.54
CA PHE A 470 -21.98 15.59 -27.39
C PHE A 470 -21.55 14.93 -28.70
N ILE A 471 -21.06 13.70 -28.65
CA ILE A 471 -20.67 12.92 -29.84
C ILE A 471 -21.89 12.72 -30.75
N GLN A 472 -23.01 12.30 -30.20
CA GLN A 472 -24.24 12.07 -30.95
C GLN A 472 -24.76 13.34 -31.67
N GLU A 473 -24.68 14.50 -31.02
CA GLU A 473 -25.27 15.75 -31.51
C GLU A 473 -24.30 16.62 -32.34
N LYS A 474 -23.01 16.55 -32.08
CA LYS A 474 -22.01 17.52 -32.58
C LYS A 474 -20.89 16.91 -33.41
N TRP A 475 -20.67 15.60 -33.28
CA TRP A 475 -19.59 14.98 -34.04
C TRP A 475 -19.99 14.74 -35.50
N SER A 476 -19.11 15.17 -36.40
CA SER A 476 -19.15 14.81 -37.84
C SER A 476 -17.70 14.72 -38.31
N PRO A 477 -17.31 13.65 -39.00
CA PRO A 477 -15.97 13.52 -39.59
C PRO A 477 -15.72 14.45 -40.77
N THR A 478 -16.81 14.92 -41.41
CA THR A 478 -16.75 15.82 -42.58
C THR A 478 -16.79 17.27 -42.22
#